data_61897fd4ce5ac5127a68a798a2ba9ab7
#
_entry.id   61897fd4ce5ac5127a68a798a2ba9ab7
#
_cell.length_a   1.000
_cell.length_b   1.000
_cell.length_c   1.000
_cell.angle_alpha   90.00
_cell.angle_beta   90.00
_cell.angle_gamma   90.00
#
_symmetry.space_group_name_H-M   'P 1'
#
loop_
_entity.id
_entity.type
_entity.pdbx_description
1 polymer ?
#
loop_
_entity_poly.entity_id
_entity_poly.type
_entity_poly.pdbx_seq_one_letter_code
_entity_poly.pdbx_strand_id
1 'polypeptide(L)'
;MAVEKRLMHYASFDTQSSEESTSAPSTEKQLVLARELKKECESLGFDSVELTDTGIVYAYLNANTDKKMDRIGFIAHMDTASEITGANVKLSLIHI
;
A
#
# COMPACT_ATOMS: atom_id res chain seq x y z
N MET A 1 -12.62 3.86 8.95
CA MET A 1 -13.09 3.11 7.76
C MET A 1 -12.93 1.62 8.04
N ALA A 2 -13.94 0.82 7.75
CA ALA A 2 -13.88 -0.64 7.92
C ALA A 2 -12.88 -1.26 6.92
N VAL A 3 -12.29 -2.40 7.27
CA VAL A 3 -11.23 -3.04 6.47
C VAL A 3 -11.70 -3.40 5.06
N GLU A 4 -12.92 -3.87 4.90
CA GLU A 4 -13.50 -4.20 3.59
C GLU A 4 -13.64 -2.97 2.70
N LYS A 5 -13.98 -1.83 3.26
CA LYS A 5 -14.07 -0.57 2.52
C LYS A 5 -12.69 -0.07 2.10
N ARG A 6 -11.67 -0.28 2.95
CA ARG A 6 -10.27 0.04 2.58
C ARG A 6 -9.83 -0.81 1.41
N LEU A 7 -10.10 -2.11 1.44
CA LEU A 7 -9.74 -2.99 0.34
C LEU A 7 -10.41 -2.56 -0.97
N MET A 8 -11.71 -2.25 -0.93
CA MET A 8 -12.44 -1.76 -2.10
C MET A 8 -11.85 -0.45 -2.62
N HIS A 9 -11.48 0.45 -1.73
CA HIS A 9 -10.85 1.72 -2.08
C HIS A 9 -9.49 1.50 -2.74
N TYR A 10 -8.62 0.71 -2.15
CA TYR A 10 -7.28 0.44 -2.70
C TYR A 10 -7.35 -0.30 -4.03
N ALA A 11 -8.26 -1.27 -4.16
CA ALA A 11 -8.45 -2.01 -5.40
C ALA A 11 -9.00 -1.15 -6.55
N SER A 12 -9.53 0.04 -6.25
CA SER A 12 -9.98 0.98 -7.29
C SER A 12 -8.82 1.65 -8.03
N PHE A 13 -7.61 1.62 -7.47
CA PHE A 13 -6.41 2.14 -8.12
C PHE A 13 -5.83 1.09 -9.08
N ASP A 14 -5.45 1.53 -10.26
CA ASP A 14 -4.69 0.68 -11.17
C ASP A 14 -3.21 0.72 -10.79
N THR A 15 -2.69 -0.40 -10.30
CA THR A 15 -1.28 -0.54 -9.91
C THR A 15 -0.57 -1.65 -10.67
N GLN A 16 -1.04 -1.94 -11.87
CA GLN A 16 -0.45 -2.97 -12.72
C GLN A 16 1.05 -2.71 -12.94
N SER A 17 1.85 -3.73 -12.70
CA SER A 17 3.30 -3.69 -12.93
C SER A 17 3.65 -3.88 -14.40
N SER A 18 4.92 -3.67 -14.75
CA SER A 18 5.44 -3.90 -16.09
C SER A 18 6.76 -4.66 -16.01
N GLU A 19 6.83 -5.81 -16.65
CA GLU A 19 8.06 -6.62 -16.74
C GLU A 19 9.10 -6.01 -17.68
N GLU A 20 8.67 -5.17 -18.62
CA GLU A 20 9.55 -4.53 -19.61
C GLU A 20 10.22 -3.26 -19.06
N SER A 21 9.72 -2.74 -17.93
CA SER A 21 10.24 -1.52 -17.34
C SER A 21 11.58 -1.73 -16.64
N THR A 22 12.47 -0.75 -16.76
CA THR A 22 13.74 -0.70 -16.02
C THR A 22 13.68 0.25 -14.83
N SER A 23 12.53 0.90 -14.61
CA SER A 23 12.34 1.85 -13.51
C SER A 23 11.83 1.17 -12.23
N ALA A 24 11.96 1.87 -11.11
CA ALA A 24 11.36 1.50 -9.82
C ALA A 24 10.60 2.71 -9.25
N PRO A 25 9.27 2.61 -9.10
CA PRO A 25 8.43 1.44 -9.42
C PRO A 25 8.38 1.17 -10.93
N SER A 26 7.98 -0.03 -11.32
CA SER A 26 7.92 -0.43 -12.72
C SER A 26 6.89 0.38 -13.53
N THR A 27 5.87 0.92 -12.87
CA THR A 27 4.90 1.85 -13.46
C THR A 27 4.65 3.03 -12.51
N GLU A 28 4.54 4.24 -13.08
CA GLU A 28 4.28 5.44 -12.27
C GLU A 28 2.91 5.45 -11.61
N LYS A 29 1.94 4.75 -12.18
CA LYS A 29 0.59 4.65 -11.60
C LYS A 29 0.57 4.00 -10.21
N GLN A 30 1.58 3.21 -9.88
CA GLN A 30 1.76 2.67 -8.52
C GLN A 30 1.99 3.77 -7.48
N LEU A 31 2.62 4.89 -7.88
CA LEU A 31 2.86 6.02 -6.99
C LEU A 31 1.56 6.72 -6.57
N VAL A 32 0.50 6.62 -7.34
CA VAL A 32 -0.80 7.19 -6.99
C VAL A 32 -1.35 6.49 -5.74
N LEU A 33 -1.34 5.17 -5.73
CA LEU A 33 -1.73 4.40 -4.54
C LEU A 33 -0.76 4.63 -3.39
N ALA A 34 0.54 4.69 -3.67
CA ALA A 34 1.55 4.93 -2.63
C ALA A 34 1.30 6.25 -1.88
N ARG A 35 0.96 7.32 -2.59
CA ARG A 35 0.61 8.61 -1.98
C ARG A 35 -0.64 8.51 -1.14
N GLU A 36 -1.64 7.78 -1.61
CA GLU A 36 -2.89 7.55 -0.85
C GLU A 36 -2.63 6.77 0.44
N LEU A 37 -1.83 5.71 0.36
CA LEU A 37 -1.42 4.92 1.53
C LEU A 37 -0.63 5.78 2.54
N LYS A 38 0.26 6.64 2.05
CA LYS A 38 0.98 7.57 2.91
C LYS A 38 0.02 8.46 3.70
N LYS A 39 -0.95 9.07 3.02
CA LYS A 39 -1.97 9.92 3.66
C LYS A 39 -2.76 9.16 4.70
N GLU A 40 -3.17 7.94 4.39
CA GLU A 40 -3.95 7.13 5.32
C GLU A 40 -3.14 6.73 6.55
N CYS A 41 -1.88 6.34 6.37
CA CYS A 41 -1.00 6.05 7.50
C CYS A 41 -0.82 7.29 8.41
N GLU A 42 -0.65 8.46 7.82
CA GLU A 42 -0.58 9.70 8.59
C GLU A 42 -1.88 9.95 9.37
N SER A 43 -3.03 9.73 8.75
CA SER A 43 -4.34 9.91 9.39
C SER A 43 -4.62 8.88 10.49
N LEU A 44 -4.05 7.70 10.39
CA LEU A 44 -4.16 6.65 11.41
C LEU A 44 -3.28 6.89 12.63
N GLY A 45 -2.40 7.88 12.59
CA GLY A 45 -1.59 8.28 13.72
C GLY A 45 -0.30 7.49 13.88
N PHE A 46 0.27 6.97 12.80
CA PHE A 46 1.62 6.40 12.84
C PHE A 46 2.64 7.47 13.27
N ASP A 47 3.63 7.07 14.02
CA ASP A 47 4.64 8.00 14.57
C ASP A 47 5.52 8.60 13.48
N SER A 48 5.77 7.85 12.42
CA SER A 48 6.54 8.31 11.27
C SER A 48 6.04 7.61 10.02
N VAL A 49 5.88 8.36 8.93
CA VAL A 49 5.48 7.82 7.62
C VAL A 49 6.39 8.41 6.56
N GLU A 50 6.93 7.55 5.72
CA GLU A 50 7.86 7.91 4.65
C GLU A 50 7.45 7.26 3.33
N LEU A 51 7.46 8.02 2.25
CA LEU A 51 7.32 7.52 0.88
C LEU A 51 8.64 7.73 0.15
N THR A 52 9.25 6.65 -0.30
CA THR A 52 10.52 6.71 -1.05
C THR A 52 10.30 7.02 -2.53
N ASP A 53 11.35 7.44 -3.21
CA ASP A 53 11.31 7.69 -4.66
C ASP A 53 11.00 6.43 -5.47
N THR A 54 11.30 5.26 -4.91
CA THR A 54 11.01 3.96 -5.53
C THR A 54 9.61 3.45 -5.25
N GLY A 55 8.78 4.22 -4.54
CA GLY A 55 7.37 3.89 -4.30
C GLY A 55 7.13 3.03 -3.07
N ILE A 56 8.08 2.93 -2.16
CA ILE A 56 7.89 2.19 -0.90
C ILE A 56 7.33 3.12 0.17
N VAL A 57 6.25 2.71 0.81
CA VAL A 57 5.68 3.41 1.96
C VAL A 57 6.11 2.71 3.23
N TYR A 58 6.86 3.43 4.07
CA TYR A 58 7.22 2.98 5.40
C TYR A 58 6.37 3.70 6.44
N ALA A 59 5.81 2.95 7.36
CA ALA A 59 5.06 3.49 8.49
C ALA A 59 5.56 2.85 9.78
N TYR A 60 5.84 3.66 10.78
CA TYR A 60 6.45 3.22 12.03
C TYR A 60 5.55 3.53 13.21
N LEU A 61 5.43 2.57 14.12
CA LEU A 61 4.84 2.74 15.42
C LEU A 61 5.93 2.50 16.46
N ASN A 62 6.17 3.49 17.31
CA ASN A 62 7.14 3.38 18.37
C ASN A 62 6.63 2.44 19.47
N ALA A 63 7.55 1.84 20.21
CA ALA A 63 7.19 1.04 21.37
C ALA A 63 6.42 1.89 22.40
N ASN A 64 5.44 1.29 23.04
CA ASN A 64 4.68 1.90 24.14
C ASN A 64 5.17 1.45 25.53
N THR A 65 6.39 0.94 25.61
CA THR A 65 7.04 0.44 26.81
C THR A 65 8.52 0.78 26.79
N ASP A 66 9.14 0.95 27.98
CA ASP A 66 10.58 1.12 28.13
C ASP A 66 11.37 -0.18 28.08
N LYS A 67 10.67 -1.32 28.04
CA LYS A 67 11.33 -2.63 27.92
C LYS A 67 11.96 -2.79 26.57
N LYS A 68 13.15 -3.40 26.54
CA LYS A 68 13.79 -3.79 25.30
C LYS A 68 13.00 -4.90 24.63
N MET A 69 12.44 -4.62 23.47
CA MET A 69 11.59 -5.53 22.70
C MET A 69 12.11 -5.67 21.28
N ASP A 70 11.82 -6.79 20.65
CA ASP A 70 12.10 -6.99 19.24
C ASP A 70 11.19 -6.11 18.38
N ARG A 71 11.70 -5.72 17.19
CA ARG A 71 10.92 -5.03 16.20
C ARG A 71 10.20 -6.03 15.33
N ILE A 72 8.94 -5.75 15.04
CA ILE A 72 8.11 -6.56 14.15
C ILE A 72 7.81 -5.75 12.90
N GLY A 73 8.03 -6.35 11.73
CA GLY A 73 7.72 -5.73 10.45
C GLY A 73 6.65 -6.50 9.70
N PHE A 74 5.72 -5.76 9.09
CA PHE A 74 4.74 -6.31 8.15
C PHE A 74 5.06 -5.78 6.76
N ILE A 75 5.05 -6.66 5.78
CA ILE A 75 5.35 -6.31 4.39
C ILE A 75 4.18 -6.75 3.51
N ALA A 76 3.70 -5.84 2.68
CA ALA A 76 2.67 -6.11 1.68
C ALA A 76 3.01 -5.34 0.41
N HIS A 77 2.93 -6.01 -0.74
CA HIS A 77 3.12 -5.32 -2.01
C HIS A 77 1.85 -4.63 -2.48
N MET A 78 1.98 -3.56 -3.25
CA MET A 78 0.85 -2.79 -3.75
C MET A 78 0.63 -2.98 -5.26
N ASP A 79 1.62 -3.49 -5.98
CA ASP A 79 1.50 -3.71 -7.41
C ASP A 79 0.68 -4.96 -7.73
N THR A 80 0.07 -4.97 -8.90
CA THR A 80 -0.64 -6.12 -9.42
C THR A 80 0.09 -6.72 -10.61
N ALA A 81 -0.26 -7.96 -10.98
CA ALA A 81 0.41 -8.72 -12.01
C ALA A 81 0.37 -8.00 -13.37
N SER A 82 1.45 -8.13 -14.14
CA SER A 82 1.60 -7.49 -15.44
C SER A 82 0.71 -8.09 -16.53
N GLU A 83 0.28 -9.32 -16.35
CA GLU A 83 -0.48 -10.09 -17.38
C GLU A 83 -1.94 -9.69 -17.48
N ILE A 84 -2.49 -9.03 -16.46
CA ILE A 84 -3.91 -8.62 -16.40
C ILE A 84 -3.99 -7.16 -15.99
N THR A 85 -4.93 -6.42 -16.62
CA THR A 85 -5.15 -5.03 -16.22
C THR A 85 -5.58 -4.91 -14.77
N GLY A 86 -5.03 -3.92 -14.07
CA GLY A 86 -5.44 -3.53 -12.72
C GLY A 86 -6.54 -2.49 -12.70
N ALA A 87 -7.00 -2.03 -13.88
CA ALA A 87 -8.04 -1.01 -14.00
C ALA A 87 -9.45 -1.61 -13.92
N ASN A 88 -10.40 -0.81 -13.46
CA ASN A 88 -11.83 -1.14 -13.44
C ASN A 88 -12.17 -2.42 -12.63
N VAL A 89 -11.40 -2.69 -11.59
CA VAL A 89 -11.69 -3.80 -10.68
C VAL A 89 -12.98 -3.48 -9.90
N LYS A 90 -13.91 -4.43 -9.91
CA LYS A 90 -15.21 -4.30 -9.24
C LYS A 90 -15.35 -5.37 -8.18
N LEU A 91 -15.13 -4.99 -6.94
CA LEU A 91 -15.30 -5.88 -5.80
C LEU A 91 -16.75 -5.83 -5.30
N SER A 92 -17.22 -6.98 -4.81
CA SER A 92 -18.50 -7.05 -4.12
C SER A 92 -18.36 -7.87 -2.83
N LEU A 93 -19.16 -7.52 -1.84
CA LEU A 93 -19.27 -8.27 -0.59
C LEU A 93 -20.36 -9.30 -0.73
N ILE A 94 -20.01 -10.57 -0.50
CA ILE A 94 -20.99 -11.66 -0.55
C ILE A 94 -20.86 -12.51 0.71
N HIS A 95 -21.98 -13.11 1.10
CA HIS A 95 -22.02 -14.15 2.12
C HIS A 95 -21.81 -15.52 1.46
N ILE A 96 -20.96 -16.30 2.08
CA ILE A 96 -20.71 -17.70 1.67
C ILE A 96 -21.24 -18.62 2.75
#